data_8c1b09b27544732578c65ba4615d2088
#
_entry.id   8c1b09b27544732578c65ba4615d2088
#
_cell.length_a   1.000
_cell.length_b   1.000
_cell.length_c   1.000
_cell.angle_alpha   90.00
_cell.angle_beta   90.00
_cell.angle_gamma   90.00
#
_symmetry.space_group_name_H-M   'P 1'
#
loop_
_entity.id
_entity.type
_entity.pdbx_description
1 polymer ?
#
loop_
_entity_poly.entity_id
_entity_poly.type
_entity_poly.pdbx_seq_one_letter_code
_entity_poly.pdbx_strand_id
1 'polypeptide(L)'
;MAYTVFRSDLLSGTDVAADLVSVKVFDADGKAIAVENGTIVKLEGYIEGEREVMKAVLAAAGDKMEDCAVIGTPEVMYDERKKNLDEFINEAGSIARGYIPRSRNIYSVTKDGFVDADVPTAVGAASTVGIGANGKLDKSATGWGTVEAIEVAGRYTYYVIKIA
;
A
#
# COMPACT_ATOMS: atom_id res chain seq x y z
N MET A 1 -5.06 13.78 -11.74
CA MET A 1 -4.72 12.36 -11.50
C MET A 1 -5.01 12.13 -10.02
N ALA A 2 -5.76 11.09 -9.71
CA ALA A 2 -6.10 10.74 -8.33
C ALA A 2 -5.15 9.64 -7.85
N TYR A 3 -4.60 9.80 -6.64
CA TYR A 3 -3.75 8.79 -6.00
C TYR A 3 -4.60 7.89 -5.10
N THR A 4 -4.05 6.72 -4.77
CA THR A 4 -4.67 5.77 -3.85
C THR A 4 -4.88 6.42 -2.48
N VAL A 5 -6.06 6.28 -1.92
CA VAL A 5 -6.35 6.61 -0.52
C VAL A 5 -6.35 5.31 0.29
N PHE A 6 -5.55 5.31 1.35
CA PHE A 6 -5.41 4.20 2.28
C PHE A 6 -6.02 4.58 3.63
N ARG A 7 -6.91 3.76 4.14
CA ARG A 7 -7.58 4.02 5.42
C ARG A 7 -6.74 3.54 6.60
N SER A 8 -5.88 4.41 7.10
CA SER A 8 -5.09 4.14 8.30
C SER A 8 -5.90 4.13 9.60
N ASP A 9 -7.06 4.75 9.61
CA ASP A 9 -7.96 4.84 10.77
C ASP A 9 -8.69 3.52 11.08
N LEU A 10 -8.84 2.63 10.12
CA LEU A 10 -9.53 1.34 10.25
C LEU A 10 -8.61 0.13 10.01
N LEU A 11 -7.33 0.29 10.26
CA LEU A 11 -6.39 -0.83 10.23
C LEU A 11 -6.63 -1.76 11.41
N SER A 12 -6.60 -3.06 11.16
CA SER A 12 -6.61 -4.05 12.23
C SER A 12 -5.25 -4.73 12.38
N GLY A 13 -4.82 -4.94 13.61
CA GLY A 13 -3.59 -5.66 13.93
C GLY A 13 -2.31 -4.83 13.83
N THR A 14 -2.39 -3.51 13.91
CA THR A 14 -1.26 -2.59 13.69
C THR A 14 -0.63 -2.02 14.97
N ASP A 15 -1.06 -2.45 16.14
CA ASP A 15 -0.56 -1.97 17.43
C ASP A 15 0.82 -2.54 17.79
N VAL A 16 1.33 -3.45 16.97
CA VAL A 16 2.62 -4.09 17.20
C VAL A 16 3.69 -3.26 16.49
N ALA A 17 4.56 -2.64 17.27
CA ALA A 17 5.63 -1.77 16.74
C ALA A 17 6.56 -2.49 15.74
N ALA A 18 6.74 -3.79 15.87
CA ALA A 18 7.54 -4.61 14.95
C ALA A 18 6.94 -4.72 13.54
N ASP A 19 5.66 -4.42 13.37
CA ASP A 19 4.99 -4.45 12.06
C ASP A 19 5.01 -3.08 11.35
N LEU A 20 5.64 -2.08 11.97
CA LEU A 20 5.82 -0.74 11.41
C LEU A 20 7.27 -0.57 10.98
N VAL A 21 7.48 -0.16 9.74
CA VAL A 21 8.80 0.12 9.19
C VAL A 21 8.86 1.49 8.53
N SER A 22 10.00 2.15 8.63
CA SER A 22 10.30 3.35 7.85
C SER A 22 10.99 2.93 6.57
N VAL A 23 10.49 3.39 5.41
CA VAL A 23 11.03 2.97 4.11
C VAL A 23 11.29 4.16 3.20
N LYS A 24 12.31 4.04 2.35
CA LYS A 24 12.50 4.86 1.15
C LYS A 24 12.39 3.96 -0.07
N VAL A 25 11.61 4.40 -1.05
CA VAL A 25 11.33 3.58 -2.24
C VAL A 25 12.21 4.01 -3.40
N PHE A 26 12.80 3.04 -4.06
CA PHE A 26 13.73 3.21 -5.18
C PHE A 26 13.24 2.44 -6.41
N ASP A 27 13.65 2.90 -7.58
CA ASP A 27 13.50 2.16 -8.82
C ASP A 27 14.64 1.14 -9.02
N ALA A 28 14.61 0.44 -10.15
CA ALA A 28 15.62 -0.56 -10.52
C ALA A 28 17.02 0.05 -10.73
N ASP A 29 17.10 1.33 -11.04
CA ASP A 29 18.35 2.07 -11.24
C ASP A 29 18.91 2.65 -9.92
N GLY A 30 18.23 2.42 -8.81
CA GLY A 30 18.62 2.92 -7.49
C GLY A 30 18.29 4.38 -7.27
N LYS A 31 17.41 4.98 -8.07
CA LYS A 31 16.92 6.34 -7.91
C LYS A 31 15.67 6.34 -7.03
N ALA A 32 15.61 7.26 -6.06
CA ALA A 32 14.42 7.42 -5.23
C ALA A 32 13.20 7.85 -6.09
N ILE A 33 12.06 7.21 -5.85
CA ILE A 33 10.81 7.49 -6.54
C ILE A 33 9.71 7.90 -5.57
N ALA A 34 8.74 8.66 -6.08
CA ALA A 34 7.51 8.97 -5.35
C ALA A 34 6.59 7.75 -5.35
N VAL A 35 5.85 7.55 -4.26
CA VAL A 35 4.96 6.38 -4.09
C VAL A 35 3.64 6.77 -3.43
N GLU A 36 2.56 6.19 -3.92
CA GLU A 36 1.22 6.37 -3.35
C GLU A 36 1.04 5.54 -2.07
N ASN A 37 0.15 5.96 -1.17
CA ASN A 37 -0.33 5.10 -0.11
C ASN A 37 -1.08 3.89 -0.69
N GLY A 38 -1.06 2.76 0.00
CA GLY A 38 -1.63 1.51 -0.49
C GLY A 38 -0.75 0.73 -1.47
N THR A 39 0.37 1.31 -1.92
CA THR A 39 1.35 0.61 -2.75
C THR A 39 2.05 -0.48 -1.93
N ILE A 40 2.21 -1.65 -2.52
CA ILE A 40 2.96 -2.77 -1.96
C ILE A 40 4.41 -2.64 -2.41
N VAL A 41 5.32 -2.66 -1.45
CA VAL A 41 6.76 -2.57 -1.70
C VAL A 41 7.47 -3.79 -1.12
N LYS A 42 8.55 -4.21 -1.77
CA LYS A 42 9.46 -5.26 -1.29
C LYS A 42 10.59 -4.61 -0.51
N LEU A 43 10.87 -5.14 0.66
CA LEU A 43 11.93 -4.68 1.55
C LEU A 43 13.26 -5.35 1.17
N GLU A 44 14.33 -4.57 1.01
CA GLU A 44 15.66 -5.08 0.61
C GLU A 44 16.73 -4.99 1.72
N GLY A 45 16.37 -4.41 2.87
CA GLY A 45 17.29 -4.21 3.98
C GLY A 45 17.49 -2.74 4.32
N TYR A 46 18.35 -2.47 5.28
CA TYR A 46 18.59 -1.10 5.76
C TYR A 46 19.48 -0.30 4.80
N ILE A 47 19.20 1.00 4.72
CA ILE A 47 20.04 1.95 3.95
C ILE A 47 21.32 2.19 4.73
N GLU A 48 22.47 2.15 4.06
CA GLU A 48 23.75 2.45 4.66
C GLU A 48 23.75 3.86 5.26
N GLY A 49 24.14 3.97 6.53
CA GLY A 49 24.11 5.22 7.28
C GLY A 49 22.74 5.62 7.85
N GLU A 50 21.66 4.96 7.48
CA GLU A 50 20.31 5.21 7.98
C GLU A 50 19.73 3.93 8.61
N ARG A 51 20.24 3.56 9.77
CA ARG A 51 19.94 2.29 10.45
C ARG A 51 18.45 1.98 10.66
N GLU A 52 17.60 2.99 10.70
CA GLU A 52 16.17 2.88 10.99
C GLU A 52 15.30 2.94 9.73
N VAL A 53 15.92 3.12 8.56
CA VAL A 53 15.21 3.24 7.28
C VAL A 53 15.57 2.08 6.38
N MET A 54 14.57 1.35 5.92
CA MET A 54 14.74 0.25 4.98
C MET A 54 14.66 0.76 3.54
N LYS A 55 15.53 0.22 2.71
CA LYS A 55 15.42 0.33 1.25
C LYS A 55 14.28 -0.55 0.78
N ALA A 56 13.43 -0.02 -0.08
CA ALA A 56 12.34 -0.77 -0.67
C ALA A 56 12.27 -0.50 -2.18
N VAL A 57 11.73 -1.46 -2.90
CA VAL A 57 11.40 -1.35 -4.34
C VAL A 57 9.94 -1.71 -4.54
N LEU A 58 9.34 -1.32 -5.67
CA LEU A 58 7.97 -1.71 -5.97
C LEU A 58 7.87 -3.23 -6.04
N ALA A 59 6.90 -3.80 -5.33
CA ALA A 59 6.67 -5.24 -5.36
C ALA A 59 6.15 -5.68 -6.73
N ALA A 60 6.50 -6.90 -7.11
CA ALA A 60 6.11 -7.54 -8.36
C ALA A 60 5.37 -8.85 -8.11
N ALA A 61 4.69 -9.34 -9.13
CA ALA A 61 4.03 -10.63 -9.08
C ALA A 61 5.04 -11.74 -8.74
N GLY A 62 4.73 -12.54 -7.73
CA GLY A 62 5.59 -13.61 -7.23
C GLY A 62 6.49 -13.23 -6.05
N ASP A 63 6.54 -11.97 -5.64
CA ASP A 63 7.19 -11.59 -4.39
C ASP A 63 6.42 -12.18 -3.20
N LYS A 64 7.17 -12.63 -2.19
CA LYS A 64 6.57 -13.22 -1.01
C LYS A 64 6.03 -12.13 -0.08
N MET A 65 4.86 -12.38 0.48
CA MET A 65 4.20 -11.48 1.41
C MET A 65 5.10 -11.11 2.61
N GLU A 66 5.87 -12.08 3.12
CA GLU A 66 6.77 -11.90 4.27
C GLU A 66 7.89 -10.88 4.02
N ASP A 67 8.24 -10.64 2.75
CA ASP A 67 9.27 -9.68 2.34
C ASP A 67 8.68 -8.31 1.95
N CYS A 68 7.37 -8.16 2.05
CA CYS A 68 6.66 -6.98 1.57
C CYS A 68 6.13 -6.08 2.71
N ALA A 69 5.88 -4.84 2.38
CA ALA A 69 5.14 -3.90 3.22
C ALA A 69 4.13 -3.11 2.38
N VAL A 70 3.04 -2.68 3.01
CA VAL A 70 2.05 -1.78 2.40
C VAL A 70 2.34 -0.36 2.87
N ILE A 71 2.47 0.58 1.96
CA ILE A 71 2.69 1.99 2.30
C ILE A 71 1.41 2.61 2.83
N GLY A 72 1.52 3.29 3.98
CA GLY A 72 0.40 3.96 4.64
C GLY A 72 0.89 5.11 5.51
N THR A 73 1.46 6.12 4.89
CA THR A 73 1.92 7.33 5.58
C THR A 73 0.72 8.22 5.93
N PRO A 74 0.66 8.83 7.13
CA PRO A 74 -0.36 9.84 7.44
C PRO A 74 -0.34 10.96 6.39
N GLU A 75 -1.53 11.31 5.86
CA GLU A 75 -1.70 12.27 4.77
C GLU A 75 -1.60 13.72 5.27
N VAL A 76 -0.41 14.13 5.68
CA VAL A 76 -0.11 15.51 6.08
C VAL A 76 0.38 16.28 4.86
N MET A 77 -0.43 17.23 4.41
CA MET A 77 -0.13 18.06 3.26
C MET A 77 0.08 19.52 3.70
N TYR A 78 1.26 20.06 3.39
CA TYR A 78 1.61 21.45 3.70
C TYR A 78 1.22 22.44 2.60
N ASP A 79 0.83 21.96 1.41
CA ASP A 79 0.32 22.77 0.33
C ASP A 79 -1.17 23.03 0.54
N GLU A 80 -1.54 24.25 0.88
CA GLU A 80 -2.93 24.65 1.16
C GLU A 80 -3.89 24.47 -0.04
N ARG A 81 -3.36 24.28 -1.25
CA ARG A 81 -4.14 23.99 -2.45
C ARG A 81 -4.63 22.54 -2.48
N LYS A 82 -3.90 21.63 -1.84
CA LYS A 82 -4.24 20.21 -1.71
C LYS A 82 -5.18 20.03 -0.52
N LYS A 83 -6.41 19.59 -0.75
CA LYS A 83 -7.44 19.46 0.29
C LYS A 83 -8.03 18.08 0.41
N ASN A 84 -7.78 17.21 -0.56
CA ASN A 84 -8.35 15.88 -0.63
C ASN A 84 -7.29 14.81 -0.39
N LEU A 85 -7.67 13.70 0.22
CA LEU A 85 -6.75 12.60 0.51
C LEU A 85 -6.13 11.99 -0.77
N ASP A 86 -6.84 12.02 -1.87
CA ASP A 86 -6.39 11.56 -3.18
C ASP A 86 -5.41 12.51 -3.90
N GLU A 87 -5.01 13.59 -3.24
CA GLU A 87 -3.96 14.50 -3.70
C GLU A 87 -2.62 14.25 -2.97
N PHE A 88 -2.60 13.33 -1.98
CA PHE A 88 -1.41 13.00 -1.22
C PHE A 88 -0.53 11.99 -1.96
N ILE A 89 0.76 12.24 -1.96
CA ILE A 89 1.80 11.30 -2.43
C ILE A 89 3.03 11.41 -1.52
N ASN A 90 3.67 10.29 -1.27
CA ASN A 90 5.00 10.28 -0.64
C ASN A 90 6.02 10.72 -1.69
N GLU A 91 6.61 11.87 -1.51
CA GLU A 91 7.57 12.44 -2.47
C GLU A 91 8.85 11.58 -2.57
N ALA A 92 9.51 11.64 -3.72
CA ALA A 92 10.75 10.91 -3.94
C ALA A 92 11.83 11.26 -2.89
N GLY A 93 12.40 10.23 -2.26
CA GLY A 93 13.40 10.39 -1.21
C GLY A 93 12.84 10.71 0.18
N SER A 94 11.54 10.94 0.32
CA SER A 94 10.90 11.04 1.64
C SER A 94 10.82 9.67 2.32
N ILE A 95 10.77 9.69 3.66
CA ILE A 95 10.55 8.48 4.45
C ILE A 95 9.05 8.22 4.50
N ALA A 96 8.62 7.09 3.98
CA ALA A 96 7.26 6.60 4.06
C ALA A 96 7.11 5.60 5.21
N ARG A 97 5.89 5.48 5.75
CA ARG A 97 5.53 4.43 6.70
C ARG A 97 5.08 3.20 5.94
N GLY A 98 5.69 2.05 6.23
CA GLY A 98 5.26 0.75 5.76
C GLY A 98 4.64 -0.07 6.87
N TYR A 99 3.63 -0.87 6.53
CA TYR A 99 3.01 -1.87 7.40
C TYR A 99 3.36 -3.25 6.88
N ILE A 100 4.05 -4.06 7.68
CA ILE A 100 4.33 -5.46 7.34
C ILE A 100 3.03 -6.25 7.48
N PRO A 101 2.50 -6.84 6.39
CA PRO A 101 1.23 -7.56 6.44
C PRO A 101 1.38 -8.88 7.19
N ARG A 102 0.39 -9.19 8.01
CA ARG A 102 0.23 -10.51 8.62
C ARG A 102 -1.08 -11.12 8.19
N SER A 103 -1.14 -12.44 8.14
CA SER A 103 -2.40 -13.16 7.86
C SER A 103 -3.53 -12.62 8.74
N ARG A 104 -4.66 -12.38 8.13
CA ARG A 104 -5.89 -11.81 8.70
C ARG A 104 -5.88 -10.32 9.02
N ASN A 105 -4.79 -9.60 8.81
CA ASN A 105 -4.84 -8.14 8.88
C ASN A 105 -5.79 -7.61 7.80
N ILE A 106 -6.47 -6.50 8.13
CA ILE A 106 -7.42 -5.86 7.23
C ILE A 106 -6.98 -4.44 6.98
N TYR A 107 -6.98 -4.03 5.72
CA TYR A 107 -6.78 -2.66 5.32
C TYR A 107 -7.70 -2.30 4.15
N SER A 108 -7.86 -1.02 3.87
CA SER A 108 -8.76 -0.55 2.82
C SER A 108 -8.06 0.43 1.90
N VAL A 109 -8.31 0.29 0.60
CA VAL A 109 -7.78 1.16 -0.44
C VAL A 109 -8.89 1.57 -1.41
N THR A 110 -8.71 2.70 -2.08
CA THR A 110 -9.58 3.10 -3.19
C THR A 110 -9.22 2.35 -4.48
N LYS A 111 -10.03 2.50 -5.50
CA LYS A 111 -9.85 1.85 -6.81
C LYS A 111 -8.46 2.07 -7.42
N ASP A 112 -7.85 3.23 -7.13
CA ASP A 112 -6.54 3.61 -7.69
C ASP A 112 -5.39 2.76 -7.10
N GLY A 113 -5.65 2.00 -6.04
CA GLY A 113 -4.75 0.98 -5.49
C GLY A 113 -4.72 -0.32 -6.32
N PHE A 114 -5.56 -0.45 -7.33
CA PHE A 114 -5.57 -1.59 -8.26
C PHE A 114 -4.91 -1.23 -9.58
N VAL A 115 -4.37 -2.24 -10.26
CA VAL A 115 -3.81 -2.09 -11.63
C VAL A 115 -4.91 -1.57 -12.54
N ASP A 116 -4.62 -0.49 -13.27
CA ASP A 116 -5.54 0.19 -14.20
C ASP A 116 -6.91 0.56 -13.60
N ALA A 117 -6.98 0.70 -12.25
CA ALA A 117 -8.20 0.91 -11.49
C ALA A 117 -9.28 -0.17 -11.77
N ASP A 118 -8.85 -1.36 -12.18
CA ASP A 118 -9.71 -2.50 -12.49
C ASP A 118 -10.00 -3.29 -11.21
N VAL A 119 -11.15 -3.03 -10.62
CA VAL A 119 -11.55 -3.50 -9.29
C VAL A 119 -12.46 -4.72 -9.34
N PRO A 120 -12.40 -5.59 -8.31
CA PRO A 120 -13.38 -6.66 -8.15
C PRO A 120 -14.79 -6.10 -7.93
N THR A 121 -15.77 -6.77 -8.49
CA THR A 121 -17.20 -6.46 -8.26
C THR A 121 -17.85 -7.40 -7.24
N ALA A 122 -17.21 -8.53 -6.98
CA ALA A 122 -17.63 -9.51 -5.97
C ALA A 122 -16.81 -9.34 -4.68
N VAL A 123 -17.30 -9.90 -3.58
CA VAL A 123 -16.64 -9.91 -2.28
C VAL A 123 -16.53 -11.34 -1.74
N GLY A 124 -15.66 -11.55 -0.75
CA GLY A 124 -15.43 -12.82 -0.10
C GLY A 124 -14.51 -13.76 -0.90
N ALA A 125 -14.61 -15.05 -0.61
CA ALA A 125 -13.68 -16.08 -1.11
C ALA A 125 -13.53 -16.15 -2.65
N ALA A 126 -14.51 -15.66 -3.40
CA ALA A 126 -14.45 -15.59 -4.86
C ALA A 126 -13.67 -14.37 -5.40
N SER A 127 -13.29 -13.43 -4.53
CA SER A 127 -12.64 -12.18 -4.90
C SER A 127 -11.22 -12.12 -4.34
N THR A 128 -10.37 -13.03 -4.79
CA THR A 128 -8.95 -13.03 -4.45
C THR A 128 -8.21 -11.94 -5.21
N VAL A 129 -7.16 -11.41 -4.58
CA VAL A 129 -6.25 -10.44 -5.19
C VAL A 129 -4.80 -10.84 -4.93
N GLY A 130 -3.94 -10.44 -5.84
CA GLY A 130 -2.50 -10.62 -5.74
C GLY A 130 -1.75 -9.32 -5.98
N ILE A 131 -0.41 -9.42 -6.00
CA ILE A 131 0.45 -8.30 -6.35
C ILE A 131 0.53 -8.21 -7.88
N GLY A 132 0.17 -7.07 -8.42
CA GLY A 132 0.24 -6.76 -9.84
C GLY A 132 1.39 -5.79 -10.16
N ALA A 133 1.27 -5.13 -11.29
CA ALA A 133 2.26 -4.17 -11.74
C ALA A 133 2.39 -2.97 -10.79
N ASN A 134 3.62 -2.47 -10.63
CA ASN A 134 3.94 -1.28 -9.83
C ASN A 134 3.51 -1.35 -8.36
N GLY A 135 3.50 -2.55 -7.77
CA GLY A 135 3.09 -2.75 -6.39
C GLY A 135 1.60 -2.50 -6.12
N LYS A 136 0.77 -2.48 -7.15
CA LYS A 136 -0.69 -2.36 -7.01
C LYS A 136 -1.35 -3.72 -6.91
N LEU A 137 -2.58 -3.75 -6.39
CA LEU A 137 -3.38 -4.96 -6.34
C LEU A 137 -3.87 -5.34 -7.73
N ASP A 138 -3.90 -6.63 -8.02
CA ASP A 138 -4.45 -7.18 -9.26
C ASP A 138 -5.53 -8.21 -8.92
N LYS A 139 -6.75 -7.99 -9.42
CA LYS A 139 -7.89 -8.91 -9.23
C LYS A 139 -7.75 -10.22 -9.99
N SER A 140 -6.89 -10.28 -11.00
CA SER A 140 -6.60 -11.50 -11.77
C SER A 140 -5.47 -12.35 -11.16
N ALA A 141 -4.75 -11.80 -10.18
CA ALA A 141 -3.71 -12.48 -9.43
C ALA A 141 -4.24 -13.00 -8.08
N THR A 142 -3.47 -13.87 -7.46
CA THR A 142 -3.79 -14.48 -6.15
C THR A 142 -2.59 -14.42 -5.21
N GLY A 143 -2.82 -14.74 -3.94
CA GLY A 143 -1.74 -14.91 -2.97
C GLY A 143 -1.48 -13.73 -2.06
N TRP A 144 -2.17 -12.59 -2.25
CA TRP A 144 -2.11 -11.48 -1.33
C TRP A 144 -3.27 -11.47 -0.33
N GLY A 145 -4.49 -11.58 -0.80
CA GLY A 145 -5.65 -11.58 0.08
C GLY A 145 -6.98 -11.71 -0.65
N THR A 146 -8.05 -11.33 0.06
CA THR A 146 -9.42 -11.33 -0.46
C THR A 146 -10.07 -9.97 -0.23
N VAL A 147 -10.96 -9.57 -1.13
CA VAL A 147 -11.83 -8.40 -0.93
C VAL A 147 -13.04 -8.82 -0.10
N GLU A 148 -13.07 -8.42 1.17
CA GLU A 148 -14.13 -8.81 2.11
C GLU A 148 -15.37 -7.92 2.01
N ALA A 149 -15.19 -6.64 1.69
CA ALA A 149 -16.28 -5.68 1.59
C ALA A 149 -15.93 -4.55 0.61
N ILE A 150 -16.97 -3.88 0.12
CA ILE A 150 -16.87 -2.63 -0.62
C ILE A 150 -17.69 -1.60 0.14
N GLU A 151 -17.05 -0.54 0.60
CA GLU A 151 -17.63 0.45 1.49
C GLU A 151 -17.56 1.85 0.89
N VAL A 152 -18.64 2.62 1.03
CA VAL A 152 -18.65 4.03 0.65
C VAL A 152 -18.52 4.88 1.91
N ALA A 153 -17.49 5.71 1.97
CA ALA A 153 -17.28 6.65 3.06
C ALA A 153 -16.96 8.04 2.49
N GLY A 154 -17.89 8.96 2.65
CA GLY A 154 -17.80 10.29 2.07
C GLY A 154 -17.77 10.24 0.54
N ARG A 155 -16.71 10.81 -0.05
CA ARG A 155 -16.52 10.85 -1.51
C ARG A 155 -15.79 9.62 -2.08
N TYR A 156 -15.29 8.72 -1.21
CA TYR A 156 -14.46 7.59 -1.61
C TYR A 156 -15.21 6.27 -1.49
N THR A 157 -14.92 5.37 -2.42
CA THR A 157 -15.29 3.96 -2.34
C THR A 157 -14.04 3.17 -1.96
N TYR A 158 -14.12 2.42 -0.88
CA TYR A 158 -13.02 1.62 -0.34
C TYR A 158 -13.25 0.13 -0.58
N TYR A 159 -12.20 -0.54 -0.97
CA TYR A 159 -12.12 -1.99 -1.10
C TYR A 159 -11.39 -2.51 0.12
N VAL A 160 -12.09 -3.28 0.95
CA VAL A 160 -11.58 -3.83 2.21
C VAL A 160 -10.86 -5.13 1.91
N ILE A 161 -9.56 -5.12 2.10
CA ILE A 161 -8.67 -6.26 1.80
C ILE A 161 -8.30 -6.95 3.09
N LYS A 162 -8.57 -8.25 3.16
CA LYS A 162 -8.08 -9.13 4.23
C LYS A 162 -6.91 -9.94 3.70
N ILE A 163 -5.79 -9.84 4.37
CA ILE A 163 -4.55 -10.55 4.04
C ILE A 163 -4.73 -12.07 4.22
N ALA A 164 -4.19 -12.84 3.31
CA ALA A 164 -4.27 -14.31 3.27
C ALA A 164 -3.61 -15.00 4.47
#